data_bee3ea4117227f46b5f123b655cf75af
#
_entry.id   bee3ea4117227f46b5f123b655cf75af
#
_cell.length_a   1.000
_cell.length_b   1.000
_cell.length_c   1.000
_cell.angle_alpha   90.00
_cell.angle_beta   90.00
_cell.angle_gamma   90.00
#
_symmetry.space_group_name_H-M   'P 1'
#
loop_
_entity.id
_entity.type
_entity.pdbx_description
1 polymer ?
#
loop_
_entity_poly.entity_id
_entity_poly.type
_entity_poly.pdbx_seq_one_letter_code
_entity_poly.pdbx_strand_id
1 'polypeptide(L)'
;MYRTEPVETYQTFFLDRPDGHRLYVEQSGNPQGIPVLMCHGGPGGGSSPFQRTLFDASRYRIVLFDQRGCGQSTPFASLEANTTARLCEDIEAIRQHLQIESWVVAGGSWGSTLALYYGQQHPQRCLGFILRGIFLARPQDIDWLYRPGGGASQLFPDYFADFMAPIAGMAGLDVLVAYQQLLQHPDKNLQLSAAQAWSLWEARVATLLPNQNMRAGAVEAESALPLARIENHYFLHHCFMAPDQLLRDLHRVRHLPCYIVHGRYD
;
A
#
# COMPACT_ATOMS: atom_id res chain seq x y z
N MET A 1 12.60 21.22 1.57
CA MET A 1 13.72 20.73 2.39
C MET A 1 13.14 19.60 3.25
N TYR A 2 13.50 18.35 2.96
CA TYR A 2 13.05 17.22 3.80
C TYR A 2 13.67 17.37 5.18
N ARG A 3 12.88 17.29 6.25
CA ARG A 3 13.44 17.16 7.59
C ARG A 3 14.13 15.81 7.66
N THR A 4 15.41 15.80 7.95
CA THR A 4 16.23 14.59 8.11
C THR A 4 16.24 14.09 9.55
N GLU A 5 15.62 14.83 10.48
CA GLU A 5 15.58 14.45 11.88
C GLU A 5 14.54 13.35 12.12
N PRO A 6 14.90 12.30 12.86
CA PRO A 6 13.96 11.25 13.23
C PRO A 6 12.75 11.84 13.99
N VAL A 7 11.56 11.35 13.66
CA VAL A 7 10.35 11.66 14.43
C VAL A 7 10.01 10.44 15.26
N GLU A 8 10.16 10.57 16.58
CA GLU A 8 9.90 9.49 17.52
C GLU A 8 8.40 9.29 17.74
N THR A 9 8.02 8.04 17.97
CA THR A 9 6.66 7.69 18.38
C THR A 9 6.47 7.97 19.86
N TYR A 10 5.38 8.61 20.21
CA TYR A 10 5.00 8.79 21.62
C TYR A 10 3.99 7.73 22.11
N GLN A 11 3.36 7.02 21.19
CA GLN A 11 2.43 5.93 21.51
C GLN A 11 2.41 4.90 20.41
N THR A 12 2.39 3.62 20.81
CA THR A 12 2.13 2.47 19.94
C THR A 12 1.14 1.53 20.63
N PHE A 13 0.28 0.89 19.85
CA PHE A 13 -0.66 -0.10 20.39
C PHE A 13 -1.11 -1.06 19.28
N PHE A 14 -1.76 -2.12 19.71
CA PHE A 14 -2.42 -3.05 18.80
C PHE A 14 -3.94 -2.95 18.97
N LEU A 15 -4.65 -2.94 17.84
CA LEU A 15 -6.12 -2.92 17.80
C LEU A 15 -6.62 -4.26 17.26
N ASP A 16 -7.31 -5.03 18.14
CA ASP A 16 -7.90 -6.30 17.77
C ASP A 16 -9.16 -6.09 16.92
N ARG A 17 -9.31 -6.93 15.88
CA ARG A 17 -10.49 -6.93 15.00
C ARG A 17 -11.31 -8.21 15.22
N PRO A 18 -12.65 -8.15 15.06
CA PRO A 18 -13.53 -9.30 15.33
C PRO A 18 -13.23 -10.54 14.48
N ASP A 19 -12.61 -10.35 13.33
CA ASP A 19 -12.26 -11.41 12.36
C ASP A 19 -10.84 -11.99 12.59
N GLY A 20 -10.24 -11.75 13.74
CA GLY A 20 -8.97 -12.33 14.15
C GLY A 20 -7.73 -11.56 13.71
N HIS A 21 -7.90 -10.45 12.99
CA HIS A 21 -6.78 -9.53 12.71
C HIS A 21 -6.45 -8.67 13.93
N ARG A 22 -5.16 -8.31 14.03
CA ARG A 22 -4.65 -7.42 15.06
C ARG A 22 -3.76 -6.39 14.40
N LEU A 23 -4.17 -5.13 14.42
CA LEU A 23 -3.53 -4.03 13.68
C LEU A 23 -2.53 -3.30 14.57
N TYR A 24 -1.30 -3.14 14.08
CA TYR A 24 -0.32 -2.25 14.68
C TYR A 24 -0.64 -0.81 14.32
N VAL A 25 -0.65 0.06 15.31
CA VAL A 25 -0.90 1.50 15.16
C VAL A 25 0.12 2.28 15.97
N GLU A 26 0.64 3.36 15.40
CA GLU A 26 1.54 4.28 16.07
C GLU A 26 1.11 5.73 15.92
N GLN A 27 1.47 6.53 16.90
CA GLN A 27 1.29 7.97 16.90
C GLN A 27 2.60 8.68 17.14
N SER A 28 2.82 9.77 16.39
CA SER A 28 4.01 10.61 16.48
C SER A 28 3.67 12.09 16.27
N GLY A 29 4.63 12.97 16.48
CA GLY A 29 4.44 14.40 16.32
C GLY A 29 3.72 15.05 17.51
N ASN A 30 2.87 16.05 17.24
CA ASN A 30 2.17 16.83 18.26
C ASN A 30 0.82 16.15 18.64
N PRO A 31 0.63 15.65 19.87
CA PRO A 31 -0.63 15.02 20.29
C PRO A 31 -1.85 15.96 20.20
N GLN A 32 -1.65 17.27 20.23
CA GLN A 32 -2.69 18.30 20.11
C GLN A 32 -2.75 18.91 18.70
N GLY A 33 -1.95 18.39 17.78
CA GLY A 33 -1.86 18.88 16.40
C GLY A 33 -3.03 18.44 15.53
N ILE A 34 -3.01 18.89 14.28
CA ILE A 34 -4.00 18.47 13.26
C ILE A 34 -3.82 16.97 13.00
N PRO A 35 -4.85 16.14 13.20
CA PRO A 35 -4.72 14.72 12.93
C PRO A 35 -4.48 14.43 11.45
N VAL A 36 -3.51 13.57 11.15
CA VAL A 36 -3.27 13.05 9.81
C VAL A 36 -3.10 11.55 9.87
N LEU A 37 -3.89 10.84 9.08
CA LEU A 37 -3.72 9.41 8.82
C LEU A 37 -2.85 9.23 7.58
N MET A 38 -1.81 8.40 7.67
CA MET A 38 -1.00 8.00 6.52
C MET A 38 -1.27 6.55 6.15
N CYS A 39 -1.81 6.33 4.97
CA CYS A 39 -2.02 5.02 4.36
C CYS A 39 -0.76 4.63 3.59
N HIS A 40 -0.10 3.53 3.97
CA HIS A 40 1.06 3.02 3.24
C HIS A 40 0.66 2.35 1.93
N GLY A 41 1.65 2.18 1.03
CA GLY A 41 1.50 1.55 -0.27
C GLY A 41 1.53 0.02 -0.25
N GLY A 42 1.60 -0.56 -1.41
CA GLY A 42 1.48 -1.96 -1.73
C GLY A 42 0.18 -2.22 -2.49
N PRO A 43 -0.83 -2.90 -1.91
CA PRO A 43 -1.04 -3.20 -0.48
C PRO A 43 -0.02 -4.20 0.09
N GLY A 44 0.24 -4.11 1.39
CA GLY A 44 1.14 -5.06 2.05
C GLY A 44 2.56 -4.54 2.31
N GLY A 45 2.86 -3.27 1.96
CA GLY A 45 4.18 -2.68 2.15
C GLY A 45 4.55 -2.34 3.60
N GLY A 46 3.56 -2.18 4.47
CA GLY A 46 3.79 -1.75 5.85
C GLY A 46 4.13 -0.27 6.01
N SER A 47 4.04 0.22 7.23
CA SER A 47 4.47 1.57 7.59
C SER A 47 5.98 1.64 7.83
N SER A 48 6.55 2.83 7.73
CA SER A 48 7.97 3.03 7.97
C SER A 48 8.24 4.35 8.70
N PRO A 49 9.36 4.44 9.46
CA PRO A 49 9.77 5.67 10.14
C PRO A 49 9.89 6.88 9.20
N PHE A 50 10.24 6.65 7.93
CA PHE A 50 10.31 7.72 6.94
C PHE A 50 8.97 8.43 6.75
N GLN A 51 7.85 7.73 6.81
CA GLN A 51 6.53 8.33 6.62
C GLN A 51 6.18 9.36 7.69
N ARG A 52 6.75 9.25 8.89
CA ARG A 52 6.59 10.26 9.96
C ARG A 52 7.22 11.59 9.58
N THR A 53 8.30 11.56 8.81
CA THR A 53 9.06 12.77 8.41
C THR A 53 8.38 13.56 7.28
N LEU A 54 7.34 13.02 6.66
CA LEU A 54 6.59 13.69 5.60
C LEU A 54 5.73 14.85 6.11
N PHE A 55 5.52 14.93 7.43
CA PHE A 55 4.68 15.94 8.07
C PHE A 55 5.49 16.78 9.06
N ASP A 56 5.06 18.01 9.29
CA ASP A 56 5.62 18.85 10.34
C ASP A 56 5.16 18.34 11.72
N ALA A 57 6.07 17.63 12.40
CA ALA A 57 5.79 17.02 13.70
C ALA A 57 5.38 18.03 14.80
N SER A 58 5.66 19.33 14.63
CA SER A 58 5.20 20.36 15.57
C SER A 58 3.73 20.73 15.37
N ARG A 59 3.17 20.47 14.19
CA ARG A 59 1.82 20.87 13.79
C ARG A 59 0.84 19.72 13.67
N TYR A 60 1.32 18.52 13.33
CA TYR A 60 0.47 17.37 13.04
C TYR A 60 0.55 16.30 14.13
N ARG A 61 -0.61 15.72 14.46
CA ARG A 61 -0.75 14.43 15.14
C ARG A 61 -0.73 13.35 14.08
N ILE A 62 0.40 12.69 13.92
CA ILE A 62 0.65 11.75 12.82
C ILE A 62 0.28 10.34 13.27
N VAL A 63 -0.65 9.72 12.57
CA VAL A 63 -1.11 8.34 12.79
C VAL A 63 -0.66 7.48 11.64
N LEU A 64 0.13 6.45 11.93
CA LEU A 64 0.50 5.39 11.00
C LEU A 64 -0.10 4.08 11.49
N PHE A 65 -0.41 3.19 10.58
CA PHE A 65 -0.82 1.82 10.92
C PHE A 65 -0.32 0.85 9.86
N ASP A 66 -0.04 -0.37 10.28
CA ASP A 66 0.19 -1.46 9.34
C ASP A 66 -1.16 -2.06 8.96
N GLN A 67 -1.45 -2.10 7.66
CA GLN A 67 -2.66 -2.72 7.13
C GLN A 67 -2.61 -4.23 7.40
N ARG A 68 -3.72 -4.92 7.17
CA ARG A 68 -3.85 -6.35 7.44
C ARG A 68 -2.74 -7.15 6.78
N GLY A 69 -2.11 -8.05 7.53
CA GLY A 69 -1.16 -9.01 7.04
C GLY A 69 0.26 -8.49 6.81
N CYS A 70 0.56 -7.23 7.07
CA CYS A 70 1.90 -6.68 6.83
C CYS A 70 2.49 -5.97 8.06
N GLY A 71 3.77 -5.67 7.98
CA GLY A 71 4.51 -5.03 9.05
C GLY A 71 4.38 -5.82 10.37
N GLN A 72 3.95 -5.13 11.43
CA GLN A 72 3.72 -5.72 12.75
C GLN A 72 2.27 -6.21 12.94
N SER A 73 1.38 -5.98 11.95
CA SER A 73 0.00 -6.47 12.01
C SER A 73 -0.07 -7.98 11.77
N THR A 74 -0.98 -8.66 12.48
CA THR A 74 -1.13 -10.12 12.42
C THR A 74 -2.54 -10.53 12.02
N PRO A 75 -2.73 -11.74 11.45
CA PRO A 75 -1.73 -12.76 11.08
C PRO A 75 -0.84 -12.33 9.91
N PHE A 76 0.44 -12.66 9.98
CA PHE A 76 1.44 -12.28 8.97
C PHE A 76 1.12 -12.85 7.58
N ALA A 77 1.18 -12.02 6.55
CA ALA A 77 0.90 -12.32 5.14
C ALA A 77 -0.50 -12.96 4.92
N SER A 78 -1.46 -12.72 5.82
CA SER A 78 -2.81 -13.26 5.72
C SER A 78 -3.61 -12.60 4.61
N LEU A 79 -4.34 -13.43 3.86
CA LEU A 79 -5.28 -13.00 2.82
C LEU A 79 -6.74 -13.09 3.30
N GLU A 80 -6.99 -13.76 4.43
CA GLU A 80 -8.32 -13.94 4.98
C GLU A 80 -8.91 -12.59 5.42
N ALA A 81 -10.14 -12.33 5.03
CA ALA A 81 -10.84 -11.06 5.29
C ALA A 81 -9.99 -9.80 4.96
N ASN A 82 -9.02 -9.92 4.05
CA ASN A 82 -8.14 -8.84 3.63
C ASN A 82 -8.65 -8.24 2.32
N THR A 83 -9.53 -7.24 2.44
CA THR A 83 -10.21 -6.57 1.33
C THR A 83 -10.25 -5.06 1.56
N THR A 84 -10.44 -4.28 0.49
CA THR A 84 -10.51 -2.80 0.57
C THR A 84 -11.61 -2.31 1.53
N ALA A 85 -12.76 -2.97 1.54
CA ALA A 85 -13.84 -2.62 2.47
C ALA A 85 -13.44 -2.87 3.93
N ARG A 86 -12.75 -3.99 4.21
CA ARG A 86 -12.25 -4.28 5.56
C ARG A 86 -11.18 -3.29 6.01
N LEU A 87 -10.29 -2.87 5.12
CA LEU A 87 -9.32 -1.82 5.45
C LEU A 87 -10.00 -0.48 5.75
N CYS A 88 -11.08 -0.15 5.06
CA CYS A 88 -11.88 1.03 5.36
C CYS A 88 -12.52 0.96 6.75
N GLU A 89 -13.08 -0.19 7.12
CA GLU A 89 -13.61 -0.46 8.47
C GLU A 89 -12.51 -0.38 9.54
N ASP A 90 -11.30 -0.81 9.22
CA ASP A 90 -10.14 -0.72 10.12
C ASP A 90 -9.74 0.73 10.38
N ILE A 91 -9.71 1.55 9.34
CA ILE A 91 -9.44 3.00 9.46
C ILE A 91 -10.46 3.67 10.38
N GLU A 92 -11.76 3.35 10.23
CA GLU A 92 -12.79 3.89 11.13
C GLU A 92 -12.64 3.40 12.58
N ALA A 93 -12.27 2.14 12.78
CA ALA A 93 -12.02 1.61 14.11
C ALA A 93 -10.81 2.30 14.79
N ILE A 94 -9.73 2.55 14.04
CA ILE A 94 -8.56 3.31 14.54
C ILE A 94 -8.99 4.73 14.90
N ARG A 95 -9.72 5.42 14.01
CA ARG A 95 -10.20 6.77 14.26
C ARG A 95 -11.04 6.86 15.54
N GLN A 96 -11.98 5.94 15.71
CA GLN A 96 -12.86 5.89 16.89
C GLN A 96 -12.06 5.57 18.17
N HIS A 97 -11.13 4.62 18.11
CA HIS A 97 -10.26 4.28 19.26
C HIS A 97 -9.43 5.49 19.72
N LEU A 98 -8.93 6.27 18.75
CA LEU A 98 -8.14 7.48 19.01
C LEU A 98 -8.98 8.72 19.33
N GLN A 99 -10.31 8.59 19.31
CA GLN A 99 -11.27 9.68 19.55
C GLN A 99 -11.02 10.88 18.61
N ILE A 100 -10.63 10.61 17.36
CA ILE A 100 -10.43 11.62 16.33
C ILE A 100 -11.76 11.85 15.62
N GLU A 101 -12.24 13.07 15.55
CA GLU A 101 -13.49 13.40 14.85
C GLU A 101 -13.29 13.35 13.33
N SER A 102 -12.26 14.02 12.85
CA SER A 102 -11.87 14.06 11.45
C SER A 102 -10.36 14.27 11.30
N TRP A 103 -9.80 13.89 10.19
CA TRP A 103 -8.38 13.95 9.91
C TRP A 103 -8.05 14.27 8.46
N VAL A 104 -6.85 14.74 8.21
CA VAL A 104 -6.26 14.72 6.87
C VAL A 104 -5.94 13.27 6.52
N VAL A 105 -6.27 12.81 5.31
CA VAL A 105 -5.94 11.47 4.85
C VAL A 105 -4.87 11.55 3.78
N ALA A 106 -3.73 10.94 4.07
CA ALA A 106 -2.57 10.94 3.18
C ALA A 106 -2.26 9.53 2.71
N GLY A 107 -1.73 9.40 1.50
CA GLY A 107 -1.32 8.10 0.98
C GLY A 107 -0.54 8.20 -0.33
N GLY A 108 0.27 7.18 -0.59
CA GLY A 108 1.01 7.05 -1.84
C GLY A 108 0.80 5.69 -2.49
N SER A 109 0.79 5.64 -3.84
CA SER A 109 0.53 4.42 -4.59
C SER A 109 -0.81 3.78 -4.16
N TRP A 110 -0.85 2.50 -3.78
CA TRP A 110 -2.03 1.89 -3.15
C TRP A 110 -2.61 2.72 -2.00
N GLY A 111 -1.76 3.38 -1.20
CA GLY A 111 -2.23 4.25 -0.13
C GLY A 111 -3.10 5.42 -0.63
N SER A 112 -2.88 5.90 -1.87
CA SER A 112 -3.74 6.91 -2.48
C SER A 112 -5.11 6.34 -2.88
N THR A 113 -5.13 5.09 -3.35
CA THR A 113 -6.37 4.32 -3.60
C THR A 113 -7.18 4.18 -2.33
N LEU A 114 -6.55 3.69 -1.25
CA LEU A 114 -7.21 3.48 0.04
C LEU A 114 -7.70 4.80 0.65
N ALA A 115 -6.91 5.87 0.56
CA ALA A 115 -7.28 7.20 1.03
C ALA A 115 -8.53 7.73 0.32
N LEU A 116 -8.58 7.62 -1.02
CA LEU A 116 -9.74 8.03 -1.81
C LEU A 116 -10.97 7.15 -1.52
N TYR A 117 -10.79 5.83 -1.47
CA TYR A 117 -11.87 4.90 -1.14
C TYR A 117 -12.47 5.22 0.24
N TYR A 118 -11.63 5.36 1.26
CA TYR A 118 -12.07 5.74 2.60
C TYR A 118 -12.82 7.09 2.60
N GLY A 119 -12.27 8.10 1.95
CA GLY A 119 -12.91 9.41 1.87
C GLY A 119 -14.27 9.36 1.18
N GLN A 120 -14.43 8.54 0.14
CA GLN A 120 -15.71 8.35 -0.54
C GLN A 120 -16.75 7.64 0.32
N GLN A 121 -16.34 6.78 1.26
CA GLN A 121 -17.24 6.14 2.22
C GLN A 121 -17.55 7.06 3.42
N HIS A 122 -16.57 7.88 3.84
CA HIS A 122 -16.66 8.71 5.06
C HIS A 122 -16.22 10.16 4.80
N PRO A 123 -16.84 10.88 3.85
CA PRO A 123 -16.41 12.24 3.48
C PRO A 123 -16.42 13.22 4.66
N GLN A 124 -17.35 13.03 5.60
CA GLN A 124 -17.49 13.86 6.82
C GLN A 124 -16.35 13.63 7.83
N ARG A 125 -15.52 12.60 7.63
CA ARG A 125 -14.35 12.28 8.47
C ARG A 125 -13.04 12.79 7.88
N CYS A 126 -13.09 13.41 6.70
CA CYS A 126 -11.92 13.89 5.99
C CYS A 126 -11.85 15.41 6.01
N LEU A 127 -10.75 15.95 6.48
CA LEU A 127 -10.41 17.38 6.38
C LEU A 127 -9.86 17.74 5.00
N GLY A 128 -9.31 16.76 4.28
CA GLY A 128 -8.71 16.87 2.96
C GLY A 128 -7.75 15.72 2.69
N PHE A 129 -7.11 15.75 1.53
CA PHE A 129 -6.24 14.68 1.04
C PHE A 129 -4.84 15.18 0.69
N ILE A 130 -3.83 14.35 0.95
CA ILE A 130 -2.47 14.51 0.44
C ILE A 130 -2.11 13.21 -0.26
N LEU A 131 -2.10 13.22 -1.59
CA LEU A 131 -1.94 12.02 -2.42
C LEU A 131 -0.65 12.08 -3.23
N ARG A 132 0.08 10.97 -3.28
CA ARG A 132 1.33 10.85 -4.03
C ARG A 132 1.30 9.59 -4.92
N GLY A 133 1.81 9.72 -6.16
CA GLY A 133 1.86 8.58 -7.08
C GLY A 133 0.47 7.95 -7.18
N ILE A 134 -0.47 8.65 -7.80
CA ILE A 134 -1.87 8.22 -7.86
C ILE A 134 -1.97 6.85 -8.52
N PHE A 135 -2.62 5.92 -7.83
CA PHE A 135 -2.98 4.62 -8.35
C PHE A 135 -4.50 4.45 -8.24
N LEU A 136 -5.18 4.24 -9.35
CA LEU A 136 -6.64 4.11 -9.38
C LEU A 136 -7.12 2.67 -9.30
N ALA A 137 -6.18 1.72 -9.32
CA ALA A 137 -6.43 0.28 -9.24
C ALA A 137 -7.35 -0.25 -10.35
N ARG A 138 -7.30 0.36 -11.52
CA ARG A 138 -8.05 -0.07 -12.70
C ARG A 138 -7.32 -1.23 -13.40
N PRO A 139 -8.00 -2.06 -14.17
CA PRO A 139 -7.35 -3.13 -14.94
C PRO A 139 -6.17 -2.62 -15.77
N GLN A 140 -6.32 -1.49 -16.47
CA GLN A 140 -5.24 -0.91 -17.29
C GLN A 140 -4.04 -0.43 -16.48
N ASP A 141 -4.21 -0.03 -15.21
CA ASP A 141 -3.09 0.38 -14.34
C ASP A 141 -2.28 -0.86 -13.92
N ILE A 142 -2.98 -1.98 -13.66
CA ILE A 142 -2.36 -3.27 -13.33
C ILE A 142 -1.69 -3.87 -14.57
N ASP A 143 -2.35 -3.82 -15.74
CA ASP A 143 -1.81 -4.32 -17.00
C ASP A 143 -0.55 -3.55 -17.42
N TRP A 144 -0.54 -2.23 -17.21
CA TRP A 144 0.63 -1.39 -17.45
C TRP A 144 1.86 -1.89 -16.69
N LEU A 145 1.69 -2.29 -15.42
CA LEU A 145 2.79 -2.64 -14.54
C LEU A 145 3.22 -4.10 -14.66
N TYR A 146 2.28 -5.04 -14.79
CA TYR A 146 2.55 -6.48 -14.60
C TYR A 146 2.45 -7.33 -15.86
N ARG A 147 1.95 -6.81 -16.99
CA ARG A 147 1.72 -7.66 -18.15
C ARG A 147 2.77 -7.48 -19.24
N PRO A 148 3.07 -8.57 -20.00
CA PRO A 148 3.85 -8.46 -21.22
C PRO A 148 3.22 -7.44 -22.17
N GLY A 149 4.04 -6.52 -22.71
CA GLY A 149 3.56 -5.43 -23.55
C GLY A 149 2.98 -4.23 -22.80
N GLY A 150 2.84 -4.30 -21.48
CA GLY A 150 2.56 -3.14 -20.63
C GLY A 150 3.72 -2.15 -20.63
N GLY A 151 3.44 -0.88 -20.27
CA GLY A 151 4.44 0.18 -20.37
C GLY A 151 5.70 -0.08 -19.55
N ALA A 152 5.55 -0.59 -18.31
CA ALA A 152 6.70 -0.90 -17.46
C ALA A 152 7.59 -2.00 -18.07
N SER A 153 7.01 -3.04 -18.70
CA SER A 153 7.77 -4.09 -19.38
C SER A 153 8.55 -3.60 -20.59
N GLN A 154 8.09 -2.51 -21.23
CA GLN A 154 8.77 -1.90 -22.36
C GLN A 154 9.86 -0.92 -21.94
N LEU A 155 9.66 -0.22 -20.81
CA LEU A 155 10.63 0.70 -20.24
C LEU A 155 11.81 -0.02 -19.58
N PHE A 156 11.56 -1.18 -18.98
CA PHE A 156 12.52 -1.96 -18.19
C PHE A 156 12.51 -3.45 -18.61
N PRO A 157 12.84 -3.76 -19.88
CA PRO A 157 12.69 -5.12 -20.43
C PRO A 157 13.60 -6.15 -19.75
N ASP A 158 14.78 -5.75 -19.30
CA ASP A 158 15.72 -6.58 -18.56
C ASP A 158 15.18 -6.94 -17.16
N TYR A 159 14.64 -5.99 -16.44
CA TYR A 159 14.02 -6.23 -15.13
C TYR A 159 12.73 -7.05 -15.26
N PHE A 160 12.00 -6.83 -16.35
CA PHE A 160 10.79 -7.62 -16.62
C PHE A 160 11.13 -9.09 -16.94
N ALA A 161 12.26 -9.36 -17.61
CA ALA A 161 12.73 -10.71 -17.85
C ALA A 161 13.05 -11.44 -16.53
N ASP A 162 13.69 -10.76 -15.58
CA ASP A 162 13.93 -11.30 -14.23
C ASP A 162 12.60 -11.57 -13.50
N PHE A 163 11.64 -10.66 -13.61
CA PHE A 163 10.30 -10.82 -13.04
C PHE A 163 9.58 -12.03 -13.62
N MET A 164 9.68 -12.27 -14.91
CA MET A 164 9.02 -13.41 -15.58
C MET A 164 9.73 -14.76 -15.33
N ALA A 165 11.00 -14.78 -14.90
CA ALA A 165 11.79 -15.98 -14.77
C ALA A 165 11.16 -17.06 -13.84
N PRO A 166 10.63 -16.75 -12.65
CA PRO A 166 10.02 -17.75 -11.78
C PRO A 166 8.81 -18.47 -12.40
N ILE A 167 8.11 -17.81 -13.30
CA ILE A 167 6.87 -18.33 -13.93
C ILE A 167 7.09 -18.81 -15.38
N ALA A 168 8.32 -18.85 -15.88
CA ALA A 168 8.64 -19.24 -17.26
C ALA A 168 8.11 -20.63 -17.66
N GLY A 169 8.03 -21.56 -16.70
CA GLY A 169 7.47 -22.91 -16.90
C GLY A 169 5.93 -22.96 -16.93
N MET A 170 5.24 -21.85 -16.69
CA MET A 170 3.77 -21.75 -16.58
C MET A 170 3.16 -21.09 -17.82
N ALA A 171 3.66 -21.40 -19.00
CA ALA A 171 3.22 -20.81 -20.26
C ALA A 171 1.71 -20.95 -20.47
N GLY A 172 1.06 -19.87 -20.88
CA GLY A 172 -0.40 -19.84 -21.12
C GLY A 172 -1.24 -19.41 -19.91
N LEU A 173 -0.67 -19.32 -18.73
CA LEU A 173 -1.33 -18.69 -17.58
C LEU A 173 -1.14 -17.17 -17.61
N ASP A 174 -2.14 -16.48 -17.08
CA ASP A 174 -2.01 -15.07 -16.72
C ASP A 174 -0.91 -14.87 -15.68
N VAL A 175 -0.12 -13.79 -15.78
CA VAL A 175 1.01 -13.52 -14.90
C VAL A 175 0.59 -13.50 -13.43
N LEU A 176 -0.52 -12.84 -13.11
CA LEU A 176 -1.00 -12.77 -11.72
C LEU A 176 -1.43 -14.14 -11.20
N VAL A 177 -2.07 -14.96 -12.06
CA VAL A 177 -2.47 -16.34 -11.72
C VAL A 177 -1.27 -17.24 -11.53
N ALA A 178 -0.26 -17.13 -12.40
CA ALA A 178 0.98 -17.88 -12.26
C ALA A 178 1.73 -17.55 -10.95
N TYR A 179 1.83 -16.26 -10.64
CA TYR A 179 2.42 -15.82 -9.38
C TYR A 179 1.60 -16.26 -8.17
N GLN A 180 0.25 -16.24 -8.23
CA GLN A 180 -0.60 -16.73 -7.14
C GLN A 180 -0.25 -18.17 -6.76
N GLN A 181 -0.05 -19.06 -7.75
CA GLN A 181 0.31 -20.45 -7.51
C GLN A 181 1.63 -20.59 -6.75
N LEU A 182 2.64 -19.79 -7.10
CA LEU A 182 3.93 -19.78 -6.41
C LEU A 182 3.84 -19.13 -5.02
N LEU A 183 3.17 -18.00 -4.90
CA LEU A 183 3.02 -17.27 -3.65
C LEU A 183 2.18 -18.01 -2.59
N GLN A 184 1.39 -19.00 -3.01
CA GLN A 184 0.62 -19.88 -2.14
C GLN A 184 1.19 -21.30 -2.08
N HIS A 185 2.34 -21.55 -2.71
CA HIS A 185 2.95 -22.86 -2.77
C HIS A 185 3.36 -23.36 -1.37
N PRO A 186 3.17 -24.66 -1.05
CA PRO A 186 3.56 -25.21 0.26
C PRO A 186 5.08 -25.20 0.49
N ASP A 187 5.89 -25.30 -0.56
CA ASP A 187 7.34 -25.14 -0.47
C ASP A 187 7.69 -23.67 -0.22
N LYS A 188 8.24 -23.42 0.97
CA LYS A 188 8.59 -22.07 1.42
C LYS A 188 9.70 -21.41 0.60
N ASN A 189 10.59 -22.20 0.00
CA ASN A 189 11.68 -21.67 -0.83
C ASN A 189 11.12 -21.13 -2.16
N LEU A 190 10.22 -21.89 -2.80
CA LEU A 190 9.52 -21.43 -4.01
C LEU A 190 8.66 -20.21 -3.73
N GLN A 191 7.93 -20.24 -2.62
CA GLN A 191 7.10 -19.11 -2.19
C GLN A 191 7.94 -17.84 -2.00
N LEU A 192 9.06 -17.94 -1.27
CA LEU A 192 9.94 -16.81 -0.99
C LEU A 192 10.64 -16.30 -2.25
N SER A 193 11.14 -17.21 -3.10
CA SER A 193 11.77 -16.82 -4.37
C SER A 193 10.82 -16.04 -5.28
N ALA A 194 9.56 -16.47 -5.39
CA ALA A 194 8.54 -15.73 -6.14
C ALA A 194 8.23 -14.37 -5.52
N ALA A 195 8.12 -14.32 -4.19
CA ALA A 195 7.89 -13.06 -3.47
C ALA A 195 9.04 -12.07 -3.67
N GLN A 196 10.27 -12.53 -3.62
CA GLN A 196 11.46 -11.70 -3.86
C GLN A 196 11.51 -11.17 -5.29
N ALA A 197 11.18 -12.00 -6.29
CA ALA A 197 11.15 -11.57 -7.69
C ALA A 197 10.06 -10.49 -7.92
N TRP A 198 8.88 -10.68 -7.32
CA TRP A 198 7.79 -9.70 -7.35
C TRP A 198 8.21 -8.37 -6.72
N SER A 199 8.67 -8.40 -5.48
CA SER A 199 9.03 -7.19 -4.74
C SER A 199 10.24 -6.47 -5.35
N LEU A 200 11.18 -7.22 -5.94
CA LEU A 200 12.32 -6.64 -6.64
C LEU A 200 11.88 -5.93 -7.93
N TRP A 201 10.91 -6.48 -8.65
CA TRP A 201 10.29 -5.81 -9.79
C TRP A 201 9.71 -4.47 -9.38
N GLU A 202 8.86 -4.43 -8.37
CA GLU A 202 8.29 -3.21 -7.80
C GLU A 202 9.36 -2.17 -7.44
N ALA A 203 10.36 -2.59 -6.67
CA ALA A 203 11.43 -1.69 -6.23
C ALA A 203 12.28 -1.13 -7.39
N ARG A 204 12.41 -1.90 -8.47
CA ARG A 204 13.18 -1.48 -9.66
C ARG A 204 12.43 -0.46 -10.51
N VAL A 205 11.11 -0.61 -10.64
CA VAL A 205 10.29 0.28 -11.48
C VAL A 205 9.76 1.50 -10.73
N ALA A 206 9.81 1.47 -9.40
CA ALA A 206 9.39 2.61 -8.55
C ALA A 206 10.26 3.87 -8.71
N THR A 207 11.44 3.75 -9.31
CA THR A 207 12.36 4.87 -9.56
C THR A 207 12.96 4.78 -10.95
N LEU A 208 13.07 5.92 -11.65
CA LEU A 208 13.69 5.97 -12.97
C LEU A 208 15.18 5.58 -12.92
N LEU A 209 15.88 6.00 -11.87
CA LEU A 209 17.28 5.62 -11.65
C LEU A 209 17.38 4.55 -10.59
N PRO A 210 18.36 3.61 -10.73
CA PRO A 210 18.53 2.52 -9.78
C PRO A 210 18.72 3.02 -8.34
N ASN A 211 17.94 2.47 -7.40
CA ASN A 211 18.07 2.72 -5.97
C ASN A 211 18.46 1.43 -5.25
N GLN A 212 19.73 1.32 -4.84
CA GLN A 212 20.27 0.11 -4.22
C GLN A 212 19.63 -0.21 -2.87
N ASN A 213 19.30 0.81 -2.06
CA ASN A 213 18.68 0.58 -0.74
C ASN A 213 17.26 0.01 -0.88
N MET A 214 16.45 0.52 -1.82
CA MET A 214 15.13 -0.05 -2.10
C MET A 214 15.22 -1.50 -2.58
N ARG A 215 16.20 -1.80 -3.44
CA ARG A 215 16.41 -3.16 -3.96
C ARG A 215 16.84 -4.14 -2.86
N ALA A 216 17.72 -3.73 -1.95
CA ALA A 216 18.14 -4.56 -0.83
C ALA A 216 16.97 -4.89 0.10
N GLY A 217 16.19 -3.91 0.50
CA GLY A 217 15.01 -4.12 1.36
C GLY A 217 13.91 -4.96 0.69
N ALA A 218 13.76 -4.85 -0.63
CA ALA A 218 12.73 -5.60 -1.37
C ALA A 218 12.92 -7.13 -1.38
N VAL A 219 14.13 -7.62 -1.11
CA VAL A 219 14.42 -9.07 -1.10
C VAL A 219 14.43 -9.67 0.30
N GLU A 220 14.23 -8.88 1.34
CA GLU A 220 14.10 -9.40 2.70
C GLU A 220 12.78 -10.15 2.85
N ALA A 221 12.81 -11.35 3.43
CA ALA A 221 11.64 -12.23 3.51
C ALA A 221 10.46 -11.60 4.25
N GLU A 222 10.75 -10.82 5.29
CA GLU A 222 9.75 -10.15 6.13
C GLU A 222 8.99 -9.05 5.38
N SER A 223 9.60 -8.45 4.37
CA SER A 223 8.99 -7.42 3.53
C SER A 223 8.42 -8.00 2.23
N ALA A 224 9.17 -8.90 1.57
CA ALA A 224 8.82 -9.42 0.26
C ALA A 224 7.56 -10.28 0.29
N LEU A 225 7.43 -11.17 1.27
CA LEU A 225 6.33 -12.13 1.28
C LEU A 225 4.95 -11.47 1.50
N PRO A 226 4.75 -10.60 2.50
CA PRO A 226 3.46 -9.93 2.66
C PRO A 226 3.15 -9.00 1.50
N LEU A 227 4.12 -8.23 1.00
CA LEU A 227 3.92 -7.36 -0.16
C LEU A 227 3.41 -8.16 -1.35
N ALA A 228 4.17 -9.12 -1.84
CA ALA A 228 3.84 -9.89 -3.03
C ALA A 228 2.51 -10.66 -2.90
N ARG A 229 2.26 -11.31 -1.75
CA ARG A 229 1.03 -12.08 -1.53
C ARG A 229 -0.21 -11.20 -1.50
N ILE A 230 -0.14 -10.10 -0.78
CA ILE A 230 -1.29 -9.21 -0.60
C ILE A 230 -1.55 -8.44 -1.90
N GLU A 231 -0.54 -7.89 -2.56
CA GLU A 231 -0.71 -7.22 -3.86
C GLU A 231 -1.32 -8.15 -4.89
N ASN A 232 -0.75 -9.34 -5.09
CA ASN A 232 -1.28 -10.31 -6.04
C ASN A 232 -2.74 -10.67 -5.73
N HIS A 233 -3.08 -10.88 -4.46
CA HIS A 233 -4.45 -11.12 -4.03
C HIS A 233 -5.39 -9.96 -4.40
N TYR A 234 -4.98 -8.72 -4.13
CA TYR A 234 -5.79 -7.55 -4.46
C TYR A 234 -5.94 -7.38 -5.97
N PHE A 235 -4.87 -7.53 -6.73
CA PHE A 235 -4.91 -7.31 -8.18
C PHE A 235 -5.74 -8.37 -8.91
N LEU A 236 -5.66 -9.63 -8.49
CA LEU A 236 -6.53 -10.70 -8.99
C LEU A 236 -8.01 -10.47 -8.72
N HIS A 237 -8.34 -9.79 -7.64
CA HIS A 237 -9.72 -9.49 -7.26
C HIS A 237 -10.12 -8.03 -7.58
N HIS A 238 -9.44 -7.38 -8.54
CA HIS A 238 -9.73 -6.00 -8.94
C HIS A 238 -9.75 -5.03 -7.75
N CYS A 239 -8.86 -5.25 -6.80
CA CYS A 239 -8.76 -4.51 -5.54
C CYS A 239 -10.08 -4.45 -4.75
N PHE A 240 -10.96 -5.45 -4.95
CA PHE A 240 -12.29 -5.53 -4.32
C PHE A 240 -13.15 -4.28 -4.52
N MET A 241 -12.99 -3.65 -5.67
CA MET A 241 -13.75 -2.46 -6.08
C MET A 241 -14.48 -2.70 -7.40
N ALA A 242 -15.58 -1.97 -7.59
CA ALA A 242 -16.25 -1.95 -8.88
C ALA A 242 -15.39 -1.22 -9.93
N PRO A 243 -15.57 -1.52 -11.24
CA PRO A 243 -14.85 -0.82 -12.30
C PRO A 243 -14.98 0.69 -12.18
N ASP A 244 -13.85 1.39 -12.31
CA ASP A 244 -13.74 2.87 -12.24
C ASP A 244 -14.37 3.50 -10.99
N GLN A 245 -14.53 2.75 -9.90
CA GLN A 245 -15.26 3.18 -8.70
C GLN A 245 -14.72 4.51 -8.16
N LEU A 246 -13.41 4.67 -8.05
CA LEU A 246 -12.83 5.89 -7.49
C LEU A 246 -13.14 7.14 -8.33
N LEU A 247 -13.15 7.00 -9.66
CA LEU A 247 -13.50 8.11 -10.55
C LEU A 247 -15.01 8.39 -10.54
N ARG A 248 -15.82 7.35 -10.59
CA ARG A 248 -17.29 7.48 -10.56
C ARG A 248 -17.79 8.15 -9.29
N ASP A 249 -17.20 7.78 -8.15
CA ASP A 249 -17.62 8.23 -6.83
C ASP A 249 -16.87 9.50 -6.36
N LEU A 250 -16.03 10.10 -7.23
CA LEU A 250 -15.27 11.32 -6.92
C LEU A 250 -16.15 12.50 -6.49
N HIS A 251 -17.40 12.53 -6.97
CA HIS A 251 -18.37 13.58 -6.60
C HIS A 251 -18.60 13.67 -5.08
N ARG A 252 -18.37 12.59 -4.32
CA ARG A 252 -18.55 12.53 -2.86
C ARG A 252 -17.48 13.32 -2.10
N VAL A 253 -16.29 13.51 -2.69
CA VAL A 253 -15.14 14.14 -2.03
C VAL A 253 -14.59 15.37 -2.76
N ARG A 254 -15.11 15.73 -3.94
CA ARG A 254 -14.59 16.85 -4.76
C ARG A 254 -14.67 18.22 -4.10
N HIS A 255 -15.44 18.35 -3.02
CA HIS A 255 -15.56 19.57 -2.22
C HIS A 255 -14.46 19.72 -1.17
N LEU A 256 -13.69 18.66 -0.92
CA LEU A 256 -12.61 18.64 0.06
C LEU A 256 -11.28 19.09 -0.58
N PRO A 257 -10.42 19.80 0.15
CA PRO A 257 -9.07 20.12 -0.33
C PRO A 257 -8.30 18.87 -0.67
N CYS A 258 -7.60 18.86 -1.82
CA CYS A 258 -6.78 17.74 -2.25
C CYS A 258 -5.47 18.27 -2.84
N TYR A 259 -4.35 17.81 -2.30
CA TYR A 259 -3.02 18.09 -2.81
C TYR A 259 -2.46 16.81 -3.44
N ILE A 260 -2.02 16.90 -4.69
CA ILE A 260 -1.51 15.76 -5.46
C ILE A 260 -0.05 16.02 -5.83
N VAL A 261 0.80 15.04 -5.52
CA VAL A 261 2.19 14.99 -5.97
C VAL A 261 2.35 13.75 -6.85
N HIS A 262 2.70 13.95 -8.11
CA HIS A 262 2.80 12.87 -9.09
C HIS A 262 4.05 13.05 -9.95
N GLY A 263 4.76 11.96 -10.24
CA GLY A 263 5.95 11.98 -11.07
C GLY A 263 5.59 12.20 -12.54
N ARG A 264 6.51 12.80 -13.30
CA ARG A 264 6.31 12.99 -14.75
C ARG A 264 6.22 11.65 -15.51
N TYR A 265 6.91 10.65 -15.01
CA TYR A 265 7.06 9.32 -15.64
C TYR A 265 6.30 8.23 -14.87
N ASP A 266 5.49 8.63 -13.88
CA ASP A 266 4.70 7.75 -13.02
C ASP A 266 3.32 7.48 -13.64
#